data_abda707d3777c23420f481a4109886d9
#
_entry.id   abda707d3777c23420f481a4109886d9
#
_cell.length_a   1.000
_cell.length_b   1.000
_cell.length_c   1.000
_cell.angle_alpha   90.00
_cell.angle_beta   90.00
_cell.angle_gamma   90.00
#
_symmetry.space_group_name_H-M   'P 1'
#
loop_
_entity.id
_entity.type
_entity.pdbx_description
1 polymer ?
#
loop_
_entity_poly.entity_id
_entity_poly.type
_entity_poly.pdbx_seq_one_letter_code
_entity_poly.pdbx_strand_id
1 'polypeptide(L)'
;METSHLRPVVLFKHSNRCMTSALAYRRMEAGRRPDDPPVFLLIVQQTQALAREIADSLKVRHESPQIIVLREGSVLFHTSHASVSPEAVREVVAAQVR
;
A
#
# COMPACT_ATOMS: atom_id res chain seq x y z
N MET A 1 -3.90 -9.46 9.05
CA MET A 1 -3.73 -9.99 7.69
C MET A 1 -2.76 -11.16 7.72
N GLU A 2 -3.29 -12.33 7.50
CA GLU A 2 -2.51 -13.56 7.65
C GLU A 2 -1.35 -13.66 6.67
N THR A 3 -1.54 -13.20 5.42
CA THR A 3 -0.49 -13.26 4.42
C THR A 3 0.78 -12.50 4.83
N SER A 4 0.65 -11.45 5.64
CA SER A 4 1.79 -10.66 6.08
C SER A 4 2.69 -11.40 7.07
N HIS A 5 2.23 -12.52 7.64
CA HIS A 5 3.05 -13.34 8.52
C HIS A 5 4.12 -14.13 7.78
N LEU A 6 3.90 -14.40 6.50
CA LEU A 6 4.83 -15.19 5.68
C LEU A 6 5.77 -14.31 4.87
N ARG A 7 5.28 -13.22 4.35
CA ARG A 7 6.03 -12.32 3.48
C ARG A 7 5.39 -10.94 3.50
N PRO A 8 6.10 -9.89 3.06
CA PRO A 8 5.51 -8.56 2.95
C PRO A 8 4.32 -8.53 2.02
N VAL A 9 3.32 -7.74 2.37
CA VAL A 9 2.17 -7.45 1.51
C VAL A 9 1.98 -5.94 1.47
N VAL A 10 1.33 -5.46 0.41
CA VAL A 10 1.07 -4.04 0.22
C VAL A 10 -0.43 -3.80 0.22
N LEU A 11 -0.87 -2.86 1.04
CA LEU A 11 -2.22 -2.30 0.94
C LEU A 11 -2.13 -1.02 0.14
N PHE A 12 -2.90 -0.92 -0.93
CA PHE A 12 -2.94 0.27 -1.76
C PHE A 12 -4.32 0.89 -1.66
N LYS A 13 -4.41 2.02 -0.96
CA LYS A 13 -5.65 2.79 -0.85
C LYS A 13 -5.75 3.74 -2.03
N HIS A 14 -6.77 3.56 -2.84
CA HIS A 14 -6.98 4.29 -4.10
C HIS A 14 -8.32 5.01 -4.08
N SER A 15 -8.32 6.28 -4.47
CA SER A 15 -9.54 7.04 -4.70
C SER A 15 -9.81 7.13 -6.19
N ASN A 16 -11.01 6.71 -6.64
CA ASN A 16 -11.38 6.79 -8.05
C ASN A 16 -11.87 8.18 -8.47
N ARG A 17 -11.80 9.17 -7.58
CA ARG A 17 -12.19 10.55 -7.85
C ARG A 17 -11.05 11.55 -7.73
N CYS A 18 -9.83 11.05 -7.62
CA CYS A 18 -8.65 11.89 -7.41
C CYS A 18 -7.63 11.66 -8.50
N MET A 19 -7.20 12.73 -9.16
CA MET A 19 -6.19 12.62 -10.23
C MET A 19 -4.86 12.11 -9.68
N THR A 20 -4.48 12.52 -8.49
CA THR A 20 -3.25 12.05 -7.85
C THR A 20 -3.29 10.54 -7.62
N SER A 21 -4.46 10.01 -7.22
CA SER A 21 -4.66 8.57 -7.09
C SER A 21 -4.58 7.85 -8.43
N ALA A 22 -5.15 8.43 -9.48
CA ALA A 22 -5.10 7.85 -10.83
C ALA A 22 -3.67 7.73 -11.32
N LEU A 23 -2.86 8.76 -11.11
CA LEU A 23 -1.44 8.75 -11.47
C LEU A 23 -0.66 7.72 -10.66
N ALA A 24 -0.93 7.62 -9.37
CA ALA A 24 -0.31 6.61 -8.51
C ALA A 24 -0.66 5.19 -8.97
N TYR A 25 -1.92 4.97 -9.31
CA TYR A 25 -2.37 3.68 -9.84
C TYR A 25 -1.60 3.30 -11.10
N ARG A 26 -1.45 4.24 -12.02
CA ARG A 26 -0.69 3.99 -13.25
C ARG A 26 0.77 3.66 -12.98
N ARG A 27 1.40 4.35 -12.04
CA ARG A 27 2.79 4.07 -11.67
C ARG A 27 2.93 2.67 -11.10
N MET A 28 2.01 2.28 -10.21
CA MET A 28 2.05 0.96 -9.60
C MET A 28 1.85 -0.16 -10.63
N GLU A 29 0.91 0.03 -11.55
CA GLU A 29 0.66 -0.96 -12.61
C GLU A 29 1.81 -1.05 -13.59
N ALA A 30 2.32 0.09 -14.05
CA ALA A 30 3.37 0.11 -15.08
C ALA A 30 4.71 -0.42 -14.57
N GLY A 31 5.01 -0.21 -13.29
CA GLY A 31 6.28 -0.63 -12.71
C GLY A 31 6.26 -1.99 -12.03
N ARG A 32 5.13 -2.69 -12.08
CA ARG A 32 4.96 -3.96 -11.40
C ARG A 32 5.83 -5.07 -12.00
N ARG A 33 6.41 -5.91 -11.13
CA ARG A 33 7.22 -7.05 -11.52
C ARG A 33 6.67 -8.33 -10.89
N PRO A 34 6.89 -9.51 -11.52
CA PRO A 34 6.33 -10.77 -11.01
C PRO A 34 6.75 -11.14 -9.59
N ASP A 35 7.93 -10.73 -9.16
CA ASP A 35 8.46 -11.04 -7.83
C ASP A 35 8.15 -9.98 -6.77
N ASP A 36 7.40 -8.94 -7.14
CA ASP A 36 6.97 -7.94 -6.17
C ASP A 36 5.99 -8.54 -5.16
N PRO A 37 5.92 -7.98 -3.95
CA PRO A 37 4.91 -8.42 -2.98
C PRO A 37 3.49 -8.26 -3.53
N PRO A 38 2.55 -9.10 -3.09
CA PRO A 38 1.17 -8.95 -3.50
C PRO A 38 0.60 -7.60 -3.05
N VAL A 39 -0.22 -7.01 -3.90
CA VAL A 39 -0.86 -5.72 -3.63
C VAL A 39 -2.37 -5.94 -3.50
N PHE A 40 -2.93 -5.51 -2.38
CA PHE A 40 -4.37 -5.53 -2.15
C PHE A 40 -4.90 -4.12 -2.34
N LEU A 41 -5.77 -3.96 -3.34
CA LEU A 41 -6.33 -2.65 -3.69
C LEU A 41 -7.59 -2.38 -2.89
N LEU A 42 -7.64 -1.21 -2.25
CA LEU A 42 -8.81 -0.71 -1.54
C LEU A 42 -9.28 0.55 -2.24
N ILE A 43 -10.50 0.51 -2.79
CA ILE A 43 -11.10 1.70 -3.39
C ILE A 43 -11.88 2.41 -2.27
N VAL A 44 -11.36 3.55 -1.81
CA VAL A 44 -11.85 4.20 -0.59
C VAL A 44 -13.33 4.58 -0.64
N GLN A 45 -13.87 4.93 -1.82
CA GLN A 45 -15.28 5.23 -1.96
C GLN A 45 -16.18 4.03 -1.69
N GLN A 46 -15.69 2.83 -1.89
CA GLN A 46 -16.44 1.58 -1.70
C GLN A 46 -16.20 0.94 -0.35
N THR A 47 -15.13 1.35 0.34
CA THR A 47 -14.67 0.67 1.56
C THR A 47 -14.31 1.66 2.67
N GLN A 48 -15.10 2.73 2.83
CA GLN A 48 -14.79 3.78 3.80
C GLN A 48 -14.63 3.28 5.23
N ALA A 49 -15.54 2.43 5.68
CA ALA A 49 -15.48 1.88 7.04
C ALA A 49 -14.22 1.04 7.24
N LEU A 50 -13.89 0.20 6.25
CA LEU A 50 -12.68 -0.62 6.31
C LEU A 50 -11.41 0.24 6.29
N ALA A 51 -11.39 1.29 5.48
CA ALA A 51 -10.24 2.19 5.42
C ALA A 51 -9.98 2.87 6.76
N ARG A 52 -11.05 3.28 7.46
CA ARG A 52 -10.93 3.86 8.81
C ARG A 52 -10.46 2.83 9.82
N GLU A 53 -11.00 1.63 9.76
CA GLU A 53 -10.60 0.55 10.65
C GLU A 53 -9.12 0.21 10.49
N ILE A 54 -8.63 0.16 9.26
CA ILE A 54 -7.23 -0.07 8.98
C ILE A 54 -6.37 1.07 9.56
N ALA A 55 -6.77 2.31 9.34
CA ALA A 55 -6.05 3.48 9.88
C ALA A 55 -5.94 3.39 11.40
N ASP A 56 -7.03 3.05 12.07
CA ASP A 56 -7.07 2.94 13.52
C ASP A 56 -6.24 1.76 14.02
N SER A 57 -6.39 0.60 13.41
CA SER A 57 -5.71 -0.62 13.83
C SER A 57 -4.21 -0.54 13.62
N LEU A 58 -3.77 0.04 12.52
CA LEU A 58 -2.35 0.14 12.18
C LEU A 58 -1.71 1.43 12.67
N LYS A 59 -2.52 2.36 13.19
CA LYS A 59 -2.07 3.67 13.65
C LYS A 59 -1.37 4.46 12.55
N VAL A 60 -1.90 4.35 11.33
CA VAL A 60 -1.44 5.08 10.15
C VAL A 60 -2.55 6.01 9.72
N ARG A 61 -2.25 7.30 9.67
CA ARG A 61 -3.23 8.31 9.26
C ARG A 61 -3.78 7.97 7.87
N HIS A 62 -5.10 8.02 7.73
CA HIS A 62 -5.73 7.74 6.45
C HIS A 62 -5.39 8.82 5.42
N GLU A 63 -4.90 8.38 4.27
CA GLU A 63 -4.66 9.23 3.11
C GLU A 63 -4.96 8.42 1.85
N SER A 64 -5.18 9.08 0.72
CA SER A 64 -5.31 8.43 -0.58
C SER A 64 -4.79 9.37 -1.67
N PRO A 65 -3.93 8.88 -2.60
CA PRO A 65 -3.40 7.53 -2.65
C PRO A 65 -2.43 7.25 -1.51
N GLN A 66 -2.44 6.02 -1.01
CA GLN A 66 -1.54 5.62 0.05
C GLN A 66 -1.18 4.15 -0.12
N ILE A 67 0.09 3.81 0.08
CA ILE A 67 0.50 2.41 0.21
C ILE A 67 1.00 2.17 1.64
N ILE A 68 0.67 1.00 2.16
CA ILE A 68 1.14 0.53 3.46
C ILE A 68 1.76 -0.84 3.24
N VAL A 69 3.03 -1.00 3.57
CA VAL A 69 3.73 -2.26 3.44
C VAL A 69 3.73 -2.94 4.81
N LEU A 70 3.19 -4.15 4.86
CA LEU A 70 3.02 -4.92 6.09
C LEU A 70 3.84 -6.20 6.04
N ARG A 71 4.39 -6.60 7.18
CA ARG A 71 4.97 -7.91 7.39
C ARG A 71 4.71 -8.36 8.82
N GLU A 72 4.26 -9.60 8.97
CA GLU A 72 3.95 -10.15 10.28
C GLU A 72 2.97 -9.29 11.08
N GLY A 73 2.00 -8.70 10.39
CA GLY A 73 0.99 -7.85 11.00
C GLY A 73 1.48 -6.45 11.39
N SER A 74 2.74 -6.13 11.12
CA SER A 74 3.32 -4.84 11.48
C SER A 74 3.59 -3.98 10.25
N VAL A 75 3.47 -2.66 10.42
CA VAL A 75 3.77 -1.70 9.37
C VAL A 75 5.28 -1.55 9.23
N LEU A 76 5.82 -1.89 8.06
CA LEU A 76 7.21 -1.64 7.73
C LEU A 76 7.42 -0.23 7.19
N PHE A 77 6.44 0.26 6.44
CA PHE A 77 6.57 1.51 5.72
C PHE A 77 5.19 1.95 5.23
N HIS A 78 4.98 3.25 5.15
CA HIS A 78 3.83 3.79 4.45
C HIS A 78 4.21 5.12 3.79
N THR A 79 3.57 5.42 2.69
CA THR A 79 3.74 6.70 2.01
C THR A 79 2.48 7.02 1.21
N SER A 80 2.36 8.26 0.78
CA SER A 80 1.16 8.73 0.11
C SER A 80 1.49 9.69 -1.04
N HIS A 81 0.45 9.97 -1.84
CA HIS A 81 0.49 10.95 -2.93
C HIS A 81 1.60 10.66 -3.96
N ALA A 82 2.45 11.61 -4.24
CA ALA A 82 3.46 11.48 -5.30
C ALA A 82 4.56 10.45 -4.98
N SER A 83 4.70 10.06 -3.73
CA SER A 83 5.72 9.08 -3.31
C SER A 83 5.27 7.62 -3.46
N VAL A 84 4.01 7.38 -3.82
CA VAL A 84 3.50 6.04 -4.06
C VAL A 84 4.11 5.48 -5.35
N SER A 85 4.93 4.44 -5.24
CA SER A 85 5.62 3.85 -6.40
C SER A 85 6.06 2.41 -6.10
N PRO A 86 6.23 1.57 -7.14
CA PRO A 86 6.78 0.22 -6.95
C PRO A 86 8.21 0.26 -6.41
N GLU A 87 8.99 1.26 -6.80
CA GLU A 87 10.38 1.43 -6.34
C GLU A 87 10.45 1.64 -4.83
N ALA A 88 9.53 2.41 -4.27
CA ALA A 88 9.45 2.63 -2.82
C ALA A 88 9.22 1.30 -2.08
N VAL A 89 8.34 0.46 -2.61
CA VAL A 89 8.07 -0.86 -2.05
C VAL A 89 9.32 -1.74 -2.10
N ARG A 90 10.00 -1.76 -3.24
CA ARG A 90 11.20 -2.61 -3.42
C ARG A 90 12.33 -2.22 -2.48
N GLU A 91 12.52 -0.93 -2.26
CA GLU A 91 13.54 -0.45 -1.31
C GLU A 91 13.28 -0.98 0.10
N VAL A 92 12.04 -0.91 0.54
CA VAL A 92 11.65 -1.39 1.88
C VAL A 92 11.85 -2.89 2.00
N VAL A 93 11.40 -3.65 1.00
CA VAL A 93 11.52 -5.11 0.99
C VAL A 93 12.99 -5.52 0.96
N ALA A 94 13.80 -4.87 0.15
CA ALA A 94 15.24 -5.17 0.08
C ALA A 94 15.93 -4.93 1.43
N ALA A 95 15.55 -3.87 2.15
CA ALA A 95 16.10 -3.57 3.46
C ALA A 95 15.78 -4.66 4.49
N GLN A 96 14.64 -5.35 4.35
CA GLN A 96 14.24 -6.42 5.26
C GLN A 96 15.03 -7.72 5.06
N VAL A 97 15.61 -7.91 3.90
CA VAL A 97 16.35 -9.13 3.55
C VAL A 97 17.78 -9.10 4.08
N ARG A 98 18.29 -7.94 4.42
CA ARG A 98 19.67 -7.76 4.88
C ARG A 98 19.89 -8.16 6.33
#